data_d2284dd247f7367d9c6d691c0b213b13
#
_entry.id   d2284dd247f7367d9c6d691c0b213b13
#
_cell.length_a   1.000
_cell.length_b   1.000
_cell.length_c   1.000
_cell.angle_alpha   90.00
_cell.angle_beta   90.00
_cell.angle_gamma   90.00
#
_symmetry.space_group_name_H-M   'P 1'
#
loop_
_entity.id
_entity.type
_entity.pdbx_description
1 polymer ?
#
loop_
_entity_poly.entity_id
_entity_poly.type
_entity_poly.pdbx_seq_one_letter_code
_entity_poly.pdbx_strand_id
1 'polypeptide(L)'
;MKTFLAPMAGYSDRVLRDICRDFGADVVFTEMINCNTVINVPEKAKELLQIEKEKHPIAVQLFGSKSSLLSEAASILENWGVDYIDLNVGCPVKKIVKANAGSALLKNLSHLEDIIVKMRKEINKAKFSIKIR
;
A
#
# COMPACT_ATOMS: atom_id res chain seq x y z
N MET A 1 12.86 15.14 -11.97
CA MET A 1 12.59 14.62 -10.58
C MET A 1 11.12 14.22 -10.55
N LYS A 2 10.76 13.05 -9.98
CA LYS A 2 9.35 12.66 -9.83
C LYS A 2 8.81 13.08 -8.48
N THR A 3 7.58 13.57 -8.46
CA THR A 3 6.85 13.98 -7.26
C THR A 3 5.81 12.93 -6.88
N PHE A 4 5.68 12.64 -5.59
CA PHE A 4 4.79 11.62 -5.07
C PHE A 4 3.88 12.22 -3.99
N LEU A 5 2.56 12.03 -4.14
CA LEU A 5 1.65 12.25 -3.01
C LEU A 5 1.80 11.10 -2.02
N ALA A 6 2.21 11.38 -0.79
CA ALA A 6 2.37 10.37 0.24
C ALA A 6 1.02 9.76 0.68
N PRO A 7 0.98 8.47 1.09
CA PRO A 7 -0.21 7.87 1.68
C PRO A 7 -0.51 8.51 3.05
N MET A 8 -1.73 9.02 3.20
CA MET A 8 -2.18 9.70 4.43
C MET A 8 -3.60 9.22 4.79
N ALA A 9 -3.71 8.44 5.87
CA ALA A 9 -5.00 7.94 6.35
C ALA A 9 -5.95 9.08 6.71
N GLY A 10 -7.17 9.05 6.16
CA GLY A 10 -8.18 10.09 6.30
C GLY A 10 -8.01 11.30 5.39
N TYR A 11 -7.01 11.31 4.51
CA TYR A 11 -6.72 12.44 3.64
C TYR A 11 -6.51 12.06 2.17
N SER A 12 -5.73 11.02 1.87
CA SER A 12 -5.40 10.65 0.49
C SER A 12 -6.52 9.84 -0.18
N ASP A 13 -7.76 10.34 -0.03
CA ASP A 13 -8.90 9.88 -0.78
C ASP A 13 -8.77 10.26 -2.27
N ARG A 14 -9.72 9.82 -3.08
CA ARG A 14 -9.69 10.09 -4.52
C ARG A 14 -9.70 11.58 -4.84
N VAL A 15 -10.46 12.38 -4.10
CA VAL A 15 -10.60 13.82 -4.39
C VAL A 15 -9.26 14.52 -4.20
N LEU A 16 -8.56 14.27 -3.09
CA LEU A 16 -7.23 14.84 -2.87
C LEU A 16 -6.22 14.33 -3.90
N ARG A 17 -6.29 13.06 -4.27
CA ARG A 17 -5.40 12.50 -5.29
C ARG A 17 -5.58 13.19 -6.65
N ASP A 18 -6.83 13.42 -7.08
CA ASP A 18 -7.13 14.13 -8.32
C ASP A 18 -6.61 15.58 -8.26
N ILE A 19 -6.85 16.31 -7.17
CA ILE A 19 -6.31 17.66 -6.95
C ILE A 19 -4.78 17.66 -7.05
N CYS A 20 -4.10 16.74 -6.36
CA CYS A 20 -2.64 16.68 -6.38
C CYS A 20 -2.09 16.39 -7.79
N ARG A 21 -2.79 15.59 -8.59
CA ARG A 21 -2.43 15.37 -10.00
C ARG A 21 -2.54 16.65 -10.83
N ASP A 22 -3.61 17.41 -10.64
CA ASP A 22 -3.82 18.68 -11.35
C ASP A 22 -2.71 19.68 -10.99
N PHE A 23 -2.13 19.57 -9.79
CA PHE A 23 -0.95 20.34 -9.37
C PHE A 23 0.39 19.67 -9.69
N GLY A 24 0.41 18.61 -10.50
CA GLY A 24 1.64 18.03 -11.06
C GLY A 24 2.25 16.88 -10.27
N ALA A 25 1.48 16.20 -9.40
CA ALA A 25 1.97 14.96 -8.80
C ALA A 25 2.09 13.85 -9.85
N ASP A 26 3.29 13.27 -10.00
CA ASP A 26 3.56 12.20 -10.96
C ASP A 26 2.94 10.87 -10.54
N VAL A 27 2.91 10.58 -9.24
CA VAL A 27 2.34 9.37 -8.65
C VAL A 27 1.56 9.75 -7.40
N VAL A 28 0.37 9.19 -7.26
CA VAL A 28 -0.43 9.39 -6.06
C VAL A 28 -0.66 8.07 -5.33
N PHE A 29 -0.64 8.13 -4.00
CA PHE A 29 -0.86 6.99 -3.14
C PHE A 29 -2.28 7.02 -2.57
N THR A 30 -2.90 5.83 -2.50
CA THR A 30 -4.12 5.65 -1.72
C THR A 30 -3.83 5.77 -0.22
N GLU A 31 -4.86 5.83 0.60
CA GLU A 31 -4.72 5.52 2.02
C GLU A 31 -4.18 4.10 2.21
N MET A 32 -3.58 3.82 3.37
CA MET A 32 -3.12 2.46 3.67
C MET A 32 -4.30 1.52 3.92
N ILE A 33 -4.27 0.33 3.31
CA ILE A 33 -5.28 -0.70 3.47
C ILE A 33 -4.71 -1.96 4.14
N ASN A 34 -5.53 -2.60 4.98
CA ASN A 34 -5.15 -3.87 5.60
C ASN A 34 -5.13 -4.99 4.55
N CYS A 35 -4.07 -5.82 4.54
CA CYS A 35 -3.97 -6.95 3.64
C CYS A 35 -5.16 -7.92 3.76
N ASN A 36 -5.69 -8.13 4.97
CA ASN A 36 -6.88 -8.96 5.16
C ASN A 36 -8.13 -8.37 4.50
N THR A 37 -8.25 -7.05 4.38
CA THR A 37 -9.39 -6.42 3.70
C THR A 37 -9.33 -6.72 2.20
N VAL A 38 -8.15 -6.66 1.61
CA VAL A 38 -7.94 -6.98 0.19
C VAL A 38 -8.28 -8.44 -0.11
N ILE A 39 -7.91 -9.37 0.79
CA ILE A 39 -8.10 -10.81 0.61
C ILE A 39 -9.56 -11.22 0.85
N ASN A 40 -10.11 -10.83 2.00
CA ASN A 40 -11.39 -11.40 2.47
C ASN A 40 -12.62 -10.62 2.01
N VAL A 41 -12.48 -9.35 1.67
CA VAL A 41 -13.58 -8.48 1.23
C VAL A 41 -13.14 -7.57 0.07
N PRO A 42 -12.77 -8.17 -1.08
CA PRO A 42 -12.16 -7.45 -2.21
C PRO A 42 -13.04 -6.32 -2.75
N GLU A 43 -14.35 -6.49 -2.80
CA GLU A 43 -15.26 -5.44 -3.27
C GLU A 43 -15.24 -4.22 -2.35
N LYS A 44 -15.21 -4.45 -1.03
CA LYS A 44 -15.04 -3.36 -0.07
C LYS A 44 -13.65 -2.70 -0.17
N ALA A 45 -12.63 -3.48 -0.46
CA ALA A 45 -11.29 -2.93 -0.67
C ALA A 45 -11.27 -2.00 -1.90
N LYS A 46 -11.89 -2.39 -3.00
CA LYS A 46 -12.01 -1.56 -4.20
C LYS A 46 -12.82 -0.29 -3.95
N GLU A 47 -13.94 -0.40 -3.20
CA GLU A 47 -14.75 0.74 -2.78
C GLU A 47 -13.93 1.74 -1.95
N LEU A 48 -13.15 1.26 -0.97
CA LEU A 48 -12.31 2.10 -0.12
C LEU A 48 -11.16 2.75 -0.91
N LEU A 49 -10.53 2.01 -1.81
CA LEU A 49 -9.40 2.48 -2.58
C LEU A 49 -9.82 3.40 -3.74
N GLN A 50 -11.01 3.20 -4.31
CA GLN A 50 -11.58 3.95 -5.43
C GLN A 50 -10.65 4.05 -6.65
N ILE A 51 -9.90 2.97 -6.93
CA ILE A 51 -8.87 2.95 -7.97
C ILE A 51 -9.40 2.64 -9.38
N GLU A 52 -10.61 2.06 -9.52
CA GLU A 52 -11.14 1.59 -10.82
C GLU A 52 -11.32 2.69 -11.87
N LYS A 53 -11.52 3.94 -11.43
CA LYS A 53 -11.73 5.10 -12.31
C LYS A 53 -10.62 6.13 -12.17
N GLU A 54 -9.50 5.71 -11.61
CA GLU A 54 -8.38 6.61 -11.32
C GLU A 54 -7.44 6.73 -12.51
N LYS A 55 -6.85 7.93 -12.67
CA LYS A 55 -5.77 8.15 -13.62
C LYS A 55 -4.49 7.47 -13.12
N HIS A 56 -3.77 6.82 -14.00
CA HIS A 56 -2.46 6.25 -13.71
C HIS A 56 -1.32 7.29 -13.79
N PRO A 57 -0.21 7.11 -13.06
CA PRO A 57 0.09 5.97 -12.18
C PRO A 57 -0.54 6.11 -10.78
N ILE A 58 -1.06 5.00 -10.25
CA ILE A 58 -1.62 4.89 -8.90
C ILE A 58 -0.82 3.92 -8.04
N ALA A 59 -0.60 4.28 -6.78
CA ALA A 59 0.07 3.46 -5.79
C ALA A 59 -0.90 3.04 -4.69
N VAL A 60 -0.91 1.75 -4.34
CA VAL A 60 -1.68 1.22 -3.21
C VAL A 60 -0.74 0.84 -2.08
N GLN A 61 -0.97 1.39 -0.89
CA GLN A 61 -0.18 1.07 0.30
C GLN A 61 -0.86 -0.01 1.14
N LEU A 62 -0.20 -1.17 1.29
CA LEU A 62 -0.60 -2.26 2.18
C LEU A 62 -0.02 -2.09 3.58
N PHE A 63 -0.77 -2.51 4.60
CA PHE A 63 -0.22 -2.79 5.91
C PHE A 63 -0.68 -4.15 6.45
N GLY A 64 0.18 -4.77 7.25
CA GLY A 64 -0.03 -6.08 7.86
C GLY A 64 1.24 -6.54 8.57
N SER A 65 1.18 -7.73 9.17
CA SER A 65 2.33 -8.33 9.87
C SER A 65 2.67 -9.74 9.41
N LYS A 66 1.75 -10.44 8.72
CA LYS A 66 2.00 -11.81 8.25
C LYS A 66 2.48 -11.78 6.81
N SER A 67 3.67 -12.32 6.55
CA SER A 67 4.29 -12.32 5.22
C SER A 67 3.44 -13.03 4.16
N SER A 68 2.78 -14.14 4.51
CA SER A 68 1.89 -14.88 3.59
C SER A 68 0.67 -14.05 3.17
N LEU A 69 0.04 -13.32 4.11
CA LEU A 69 -1.13 -12.49 3.79
C LEU A 69 -0.75 -11.23 3.00
N LEU A 70 0.40 -10.64 3.31
CA LEU A 70 0.90 -9.48 2.54
C LEU A 70 1.29 -9.88 1.11
N SER A 71 1.89 -11.06 0.94
CA SER A 71 2.21 -11.64 -0.36
C SER A 71 0.94 -11.93 -1.19
N GLU A 72 -0.07 -12.55 -0.59
CA GLU A 72 -1.36 -12.83 -1.22
C GLU A 72 -2.09 -11.53 -1.62
N ALA A 73 -2.15 -10.54 -0.72
CA ALA A 73 -2.73 -9.24 -1.03
C ALA A 73 -1.97 -8.51 -2.16
N ALA A 74 -0.64 -8.63 -2.20
CA ALA A 74 0.17 -8.06 -3.27
C ALA A 74 -0.17 -8.70 -4.64
N SER A 75 -0.35 -10.03 -4.68
CA SER A 75 -0.78 -10.75 -5.89
C SER A 75 -2.16 -10.28 -6.38
N ILE A 76 -3.10 -10.06 -5.47
CA ILE A 76 -4.43 -9.53 -5.81
C ILE A 76 -4.32 -8.12 -6.39
N LEU A 77 -3.55 -7.23 -5.77
CA LEU A 77 -3.35 -5.86 -6.27
C LEU A 77 -2.63 -5.84 -7.63
N GLU A 78 -1.67 -6.73 -7.85
CA GLU A 78 -1.00 -6.91 -9.14
C GLU A 78 -2.03 -7.23 -10.24
N ASN A 79 -3.01 -8.11 -9.94
CA ASN A 79 -4.09 -8.46 -10.86
C ASN A 79 -5.10 -7.32 -11.07
N TRP A 80 -5.23 -6.38 -10.13
CA TRP A 80 -6.06 -5.19 -10.30
C TRP A 80 -5.38 -4.11 -11.17
N GLY A 81 -4.12 -4.30 -11.53
CA GLY A 81 -3.41 -3.45 -12.47
C GLY A 81 -2.92 -2.13 -11.88
N VAL A 82 -2.65 -2.09 -10.56
CA VAL A 82 -2.04 -0.90 -9.93
C VAL A 82 -0.58 -0.74 -10.38
N ASP A 83 -0.08 0.50 -10.44
CA ASP A 83 1.28 0.78 -10.93
C ASP A 83 2.34 0.59 -9.86
N TYR A 84 1.97 0.80 -8.59
CA TYR A 84 2.85 0.63 -7.44
C TYR A 84 2.12 -0.11 -6.33
N ILE A 85 2.82 -1.06 -5.71
CA ILE A 85 2.42 -1.72 -4.47
C ILE A 85 3.44 -1.34 -3.41
N ASP A 86 2.97 -0.72 -2.33
CA ASP A 86 3.83 -0.19 -1.28
C ASP A 86 3.54 -0.89 0.06
N LEU A 87 4.59 -1.14 0.83
CA LEU A 87 4.49 -1.68 2.19
C LEU A 87 4.67 -0.56 3.21
N ASN A 88 3.68 -0.39 4.09
CA ASN A 88 3.79 0.52 5.22
C ASN A 88 4.69 -0.06 6.32
N VAL A 89 5.84 0.58 6.53
CA VAL A 89 6.81 0.25 7.60
C VAL A 89 7.05 1.46 8.52
N GLY A 90 6.16 2.48 8.47
CA GLY A 90 6.35 3.74 9.17
C GLY A 90 5.23 4.17 10.11
N CYS A 91 4.03 3.61 10.02
CA CYS A 91 2.88 4.05 10.81
C CYS A 91 3.11 3.80 12.33
N PRO A 92 3.05 4.86 13.18
CA PRO A 92 3.28 4.73 14.63
C PRO A 92 1.99 4.54 15.42
N VAL A 93 0.82 4.53 14.78
CA VAL A 93 -0.48 4.45 15.45
C VAL A 93 -0.54 3.20 16.33
N LYS A 94 -0.90 3.37 17.60
CA LYS A 94 -0.90 2.31 18.63
C LYS A 94 -1.61 1.03 18.18
N LYS A 95 -2.76 1.14 17.50
CA LYS A 95 -3.53 0.00 16.97
C LYS A 95 -2.74 -0.81 15.96
N ILE A 96 -2.01 -0.13 15.05
CA ILE A 96 -1.18 -0.74 14.01
C ILE A 96 0.05 -1.41 14.64
N VAL A 97 0.74 -0.70 15.54
CA VAL A 97 1.92 -1.21 16.25
C VAL A 97 1.59 -2.42 17.12
N LYS A 98 0.44 -2.43 17.83
CA LYS A 98 -0.05 -3.59 18.61
C LYS A 98 -0.32 -4.82 17.72
N ALA A 99 -0.65 -4.62 16.44
CA ALA A 99 -0.82 -5.69 15.46
C ALA A 99 0.52 -6.13 14.81
N ASN A 100 1.65 -5.70 15.36
CA ASN A 100 3.00 -5.94 14.82
C ASN A 100 3.18 -5.47 13.37
N ALA A 101 2.46 -4.42 12.95
CA ALA A 101 2.49 -3.83 11.61
C ALA A 101 3.03 -2.39 11.66
N GLY A 102 3.20 -1.78 10.49
CA GLY A 102 3.71 -0.41 10.40
C GLY A 102 5.13 -0.29 10.95
N SER A 103 5.39 0.72 11.77
CA SER A 103 6.74 0.93 12.36
C SER A 103 7.22 -0.21 13.26
N ALA A 104 6.32 -1.07 13.76
CA ALA A 104 6.71 -2.22 14.55
C ALA A 104 7.54 -3.25 13.76
N LEU A 105 7.40 -3.31 12.45
CA LEU A 105 8.18 -4.20 11.59
C LEU A 105 9.69 -3.91 11.66
N LEU A 106 10.08 -2.66 11.94
CA LEU A 106 11.49 -2.26 12.11
C LEU A 106 12.17 -2.90 13.32
N LYS A 107 11.40 -3.45 14.27
CA LYS A 107 11.95 -4.14 15.45
C LYS A 107 12.49 -5.53 15.14
N ASN A 108 12.09 -6.13 14.01
CA ASN A 108 12.51 -7.45 13.59
C ASN A 108 12.84 -7.42 12.10
N LEU A 109 14.08 -7.14 11.79
CA LEU A 109 14.54 -6.98 10.40
C LEU A 109 14.49 -8.28 9.60
N SER A 110 14.74 -9.44 10.22
CA SER A 110 14.63 -10.73 9.54
C SER A 110 13.19 -11.04 9.13
N HIS A 111 12.22 -10.66 9.96
CA HIS A 111 10.80 -10.80 9.62
C HIS A 111 10.40 -9.81 8.52
N LEU A 112 10.88 -8.57 8.58
CA LEU A 112 10.65 -7.58 7.54
C LEU A 112 11.23 -8.04 6.19
N GLU A 113 12.43 -8.61 6.20
CA GLU A 113 13.06 -9.20 5.02
C GLU A 113 12.19 -10.32 4.41
N ASP A 114 11.68 -11.26 5.23
CA ASP A 114 10.77 -12.32 4.78
C ASP A 114 9.51 -11.75 4.10
N ILE A 115 8.91 -10.69 4.68
CA ILE A 115 7.77 -9.98 4.08
C ILE A 115 8.15 -9.42 2.70
N ILE A 116 9.26 -8.68 2.63
CA ILE A 116 9.72 -8.03 1.39
C ILE A 116 9.98 -9.05 0.29
N VAL A 117 10.70 -10.12 0.62
CA VAL A 117 11.04 -11.19 -0.34
C VAL A 117 9.79 -11.88 -0.87
N LYS A 118 8.81 -12.19 0.00
CA LYS A 118 7.58 -12.84 -0.41
C LYS A 118 6.69 -11.93 -1.24
N MET A 119 6.49 -10.68 -0.82
CA MET A 119 5.73 -9.71 -1.62
C MET A 119 6.38 -9.48 -2.98
N ARG A 120 7.71 -9.34 -3.04
CA ARG A 120 8.43 -9.09 -4.30
C ARG A 120 8.26 -10.22 -5.31
N LYS A 121 8.11 -11.48 -4.86
CA LYS A 121 7.88 -12.63 -5.73
C LYS A 121 6.53 -12.57 -6.45
N GLU A 122 5.52 -11.97 -5.84
CA GLU A 122 4.18 -11.86 -6.40
C GLU A 122 3.99 -10.63 -7.31
N ILE A 123 4.94 -9.69 -7.27
CA ILE A 123 4.85 -8.42 -8.00
C ILE A 123 5.74 -8.49 -9.24
N ASN A 124 5.13 -8.54 -10.43
CA ASN A 124 5.83 -8.69 -11.70
C ASN A 124 5.82 -7.42 -12.55
N LYS A 125 4.67 -6.74 -12.65
CA LYS A 125 4.46 -5.55 -13.48
C LYS A 125 4.52 -4.26 -12.66
N ALA A 126 3.85 -4.24 -11.52
CA ALA A 126 3.86 -3.10 -10.62
C ALA A 126 5.27 -2.87 -10.03
N LYS A 127 5.53 -1.63 -9.65
CA LYS A 127 6.74 -1.29 -8.90
C LYS A 127 6.48 -1.54 -7.42
N PHE A 128 7.43 -2.20 -6.76
CA PHE A 128 7.37 -2.42 -5.33
C PHE A 128 8.17 -1.35 -4.59
N SER A 129 7.57 -0.78 -3.57
CA SER A 129 8.21 0.20 -2.67
C SER A 129 7.91 -0.10 -1.21
N ILE A 130 8.68 0.51 -0.33
CA ILE A 130 8.48 0.49 1.11
C ILE A 130 8.54 1.92 1.64
N LYS A 131 7.53 2.31 2.40
CA LYS A 131 7.56 3.59 3.10
C LYS A 131 7.97 3.38 4.55
N ILE A 132 9.16 3.84 4.89
CA ILE A 132 9.72 3.84 6.25
C ILE A 132 9.51 5.20 6.93
N ARG A 133 9.92 5.26 8.21
CA ARG A 133 9.94 6.48 9.01
C ARG A 133 11.37 6.87 9.36
#